data_99666638593601fec155c8db646facfe
#
_entry.id   99666638593601fec155c8db646facfe
#
_cell.length_a   1.000
_cell.length_b   1.000
_cell.length_c   1.000
_cell.angle_alpha   90.00
_cell.angle_beta   90.00
_cell.angle_gamma   90.00
#
_symmetry.space_group_name_H-M   'P 1'
#
loop_
_entity.id
_entity.type
_entity.pdbx_description
1 polymer ?
#
loop_
_entity_poly.entity_id
_entity_poly.type
_entity_poly.pdbx_seq_one_letter_code
_entity_poly.pdbx_strand_id
1 'polypeptide(L)'
;MVCCISMVVIADKPRATQSLRSSLREMQNDTSSYDEYKQRVSENYAKQRKEMIERYLAYRDSVLKEFVAALGKDWEEETSDKPLPMPVDNSVPPENIKDEPEVAPTPEPAPEPEKEVTPAPEPEKEVTPAPEPKKEVTPAPEPKKEVTPAPEPKKEPKAEPKKDEKKDKKKDSTKDKKKGSKAKPQPKAEPKPSKPRNNGSIAGVGRIKIDEVIEVPSIKARVQPKPFVPVIIPEGTTVTQKCEFDFFGSHIAIAIDDDCRFKLESNDNQGVAKAVGALSKNDKYNVVLKDCLNAREKLKLNDWAYYSMLIKLGETFFGEKCNEATLLSAYLYCMSGYQMRFAFDRSTRKLLILVACEQLVSGAPYCRYDGVKFFIFSTEANSASVELEWCTYALPKEKAMSLWMKDEPQFADDARLVKHRPYQAAQPVAYKVNKNLIDFYNTYPVPSTDGDDYSRWIYYAQTPLSANAQASVYPELRKQIAGKSTFEQLRTIMYFIEGYRYCKDDDVWGHDRAFFPDETLFYPMSDCEDHAILFSRLVRDLIGLPTALVYYPGHLAAAVCVDDDIPGDYLVTGNTKYLVCDPTIYYGGPGKTMTQMVGKPAKLILIK
;
A
#
# COMPACT_ATOMS: atom_id res chain seq x y z
N MET A 1 -14.41 18.23 -32.66
CA MET A 1 -13.96 17.95 -31.29
C MET A 1 -14.97 16.97 -30.70
N VAL A 2 -14.72 15.66 -30.85
CA VAL A 2 -15.63 14.59 -30.47
C VAL A 2 -15.24 14.18 -29.06
N CYS A 3 -16.07 14.53 -28.07
CA CYS A 3 -15.91 14.07 -26.69
C CYS A 3 -16.40 12.61 -26.63
N CYS A 4 -15.50 11.66 -26.43
CA CYS A 4 -15.82 10.29 -26.09
C CYS A 4 -16.47 10.26 -24.70
N ILE A 5 -17.79 10.11 -24.67
CA ILE A 5 -18.52 9.74 -23.46
C ILE A 5 -18.35 8.23 -23.30
N SER A 6 -17.56 7.82 -22.34
CA SER A 6 -17.47 6.42 -21.92
C SER A 6 -18.83 5.99 -21.36
N MET A 7 -19.58 5.22 -22.15
CA MET A 7 -20.78 4.51 -21.68
C MET A 7 -20.32 3.41 -20.72
N VAL A 8 -20.57 3.62 -19.44
CA VAL A 8 -20.64 2.51 -18.49
C VAL A 8 -21.90 1.71 -18.81
N VAL A 9 -21.72 0.59 -19.47
CA VAL A 9 -22.79 -0.40 -19.73
C VAL A 9 -23.14 -1.04 -18.40
N ILE A 10 -24.24 -0.61 -17.80
CA ILE A 10 -24.91 -1.39 -16.75
C ILE A 10 -25.68 -2.50 -17.48
N ALA A 11 -25.07 -3.67 -17.52
CA ALA A 11 -25.77 -4.89 -17.92
C ALA A 11 -26.69 -5.29 -16.77
N ASP A 12 -27.95 -4.87 -16.83
CA ASP A 12 -29.13 -5.63 -16.45
C ASP A 12 -30.41 -4.78 -16.53
N LYS A 13 -31.09 -4.87 -17.65
CA LYS A 13 -32.53 -5.02 -17.86
C LYS A 13 -32.92 -4.69 -19.30
N PRO A 14 -33.52 -5.62 -20.05
CA PRO A 14 -33.90 -5.42 -21.45
C PRO A 14 -35.03 -4.38 -21.68
N ARG A 15 -35.67 -3.88 -20.61
CA ARG A 15 -36.76 -2.88 -20.74
C ARG A 15 -36.29 -1.44 -20.99
N ALA A 16 -35.09 -1.05 -20.52
CA ALA A 16 -34.57 0.31 -20.71
C ALA A 16 -34.10 0.55 -22.16
N THR A 17 -33.58 -0.49 -22.83
CA THR A 17 -33.11 -0.42 -24.21
C THR A 17 -34.27 -0.39 -25.22
N GLN A 18 -35.41 -0.95 -24.88
CA GLN A 18 -36.58 -0.95 -25.74
C GLN A 18 -37.28 0.43 -25.75
N SER A 19 -37.37 1.08 -24.60
CA SER A 19 -37.88 2.46 -24.47
C SER A 19 -37.01 3.48 -25.23
N LEU A 20 -35.69 3.34 -25.15
CA LEU A 20 -34.76 4.20 -25.91
C LEU A 20 -34.86 3.99 -27.42
N ARG A 21 -35.08 2.76 -27.88
CA ARG A 21 -35.25 2.43 -29.30
C ARG A 21 -36.59 2.90 -29.86
N SER A 22 -37.66 2.87 -29.08
CA SER A 22 -38.96 3.42 -29.50
C SER A 22 -38.91 4.95 -29.61
N SER A 23 -38.31 5.64 -28.61
CA SER A 23 -38.13 7.08 -28.64
C SER A 23 -37.23 7.55 -29.80
N LEU A 24 -36.17 6.80 -30.13
CA LEU A 24 -35.33 7.07 -31.30
C LEU A 24 -36.06 6.88 -32.65
N ARG A 25 -36.98 5.90 -32.75
CA ARG A 25 -37.78 5.71 -33.96
C ARG A 25 -38.83 6.80 -34.15
N GLU A 26 -39.49 7.25 -33.09
CA GLU A 26 -40.44 8.38 -33.14
C GLU A 26 -39.73 9.68 -33.56
N MET A 27 -38.48 9.89 -33.11
CA MET A 27 -37.68 11.06 -33.47
C MET A 27 -37.19 11.07 -34.93
N GLN A 28 -37.06 9.91 -35.59
CA GLN A 28 -36.63 9.82 -37.00
C GLN A 28 -37.71 10.24 -38.01
N ASN A 29 -38.97 10.35 -37.60
CA ASN A 29 -40.09 10.72 -38.45
C ASN A 29 -40.53 12.19 -38.35
N ASP A 30 -39.80 13.00 -37.58
CA ASP A 30 -40.12 14.38 -37.33
C ASP A 30 -39.32 15.31 -38.24
N THR A 31 -40.00 16.18 -38.99
CA THR A 31 -39.45 17.14 -39.96
C THR A 31 -38.93 18.41 -39.30
N SER A 32 -38.76 18.46 -37.97
CA SER A 32 -38.22 19.61 -37.23
C SER A 32 -36.75 19.93 -37.59
N SER A 33 -36.36 21.19 -37.44
CA SER A 33 -34.98 21.59 -37.68
C SER A 33 -34.00 20.84 -36.74
N TYR A 34 -32.76 20.69 -37.17
CA TYR A 34 -31.73 20.01 -36.39
C TYR A 34 -31.52 20.61 -34.97
N ASP A 35 -31.78 21.90 -34.84
CA ASP A 35 -31.66 22.59 -33.55
C ASP A 35 -32.84 22.30 -32.63
N GLU A 36 -34.07 22.22 -33.14
CA GLU A 36 -35.26 21.75 -32.40
C GLU A 36 -35.10 20.29 -31.98
N TYR A 37 -34.50 19.46 -32.85
CA TYR A 37 -34.19 18.07 -32.52
C TYR A 37 -33.17 17.98 -31.34
N LYS A 38 -32.06 18.75 -31.39
CA LYS A 38 -31.07 18.80 -30.30
C LYS A 38 -31.68 19.29 -28.99
N GLN A 39 -32.51 20.34 -29.06
CA GLN A 39 -33.14 20.89 -27.88
C GLN A 39 -34.06 19.83 -27.23
N ARG A 40 -34.90 19.18 -28.04
CA ARG A 40 -35.81 18.13 -27.57
C ARG A 40 -35.07 16.91 -26.97
N VAL A 41 -33.96 16.49 -27.60
CA VAL A 41 -33.09 15.43 -27.04
C VAL A 41 -32.48 15.87 -25.72
N SER A 42 -31.99 17.09 -25.61
CA SER A 42 -31.43 17.64 -24.39
C SER A 42 -32.47 17.73 -23.26
N GLU A 43 -33.66 18.23 -23.57
CA GLU A 43 -34.78 18.32 -22.61
C GLU A 43 -35.24 16.95 -22.13
N ASN A 44 -35.39 15.98 -23.05
CA ASN A 44 -35.76 14.62 -22.70
C ASN A 44 -34.67 13.95 -21.83
N TYR A 45 -33.39 14.14 -22.16
CA TYR A 45 -32.28 13.67 -21.36
C TYR A 45 -32.28 14.28 -19.95
N ALA A 46 -32.48 15.61 -19.86
CA ALA A 46 -32.56 16.31 -18.57
C ALA A 46 -33.73 15.80 -17.73
N LYS A 47 -34.91 15.58 -18.35
CA LYS A 47 -36.08 15.02 -17.68
C LYS A 47 -35.81 13.59 -17.16
N GLN A 48 -35.30 12.70 -18.01
CA GLN A 48 -34.96 11.33 -17.60
C GLN A 48 -33.90 11.30 -16.50
N ARG A 49 -32.89 12.16 -16.59
CA ARG A 49 -31.86 12.31 -15.54
C ARG A 49 -32.47 12.76 -14.22
N LYS A 50 -33.39 13.73 -14.23
CA LYS A 50 -34.09 14.21 -13.04
C LYS A 50 -34.93 13.09 -12.41
N GLU A 51 -35.74 12.38 -13.19
CA GLU A 51 -36.54 11.26 -12.70
C GLU A 51 -35.68 10.14 -12.10
N MET A 52 -34.51 9.87 -12.72
CA MET A 52 -33.57 8.88 -12.21
C MET A 52 -32.95 9.34 -10.87
N ILE A 53 -32.56 10.61 -10.75
CA ILE A 53 -32.05 11.20 -9.51
C ILE A 53 -33.10 11.11 -8.40
N GLU A 54 -34.36 11.49 -8.67
CA GLU A 54 -35.45 11.40 -7.70
C GLU A 54 -35.68 9.97 -7.20
N ARG A 55 -35.60 8.98 -8.09
CA ARG A 55 -35.68 7.55 -7.70
C ARG A 55 -34.51 7.12 -6.81
N TYR A 56 -33.29 7.54 -7.13
CA TYR A 56 -32.11 7.24 -6.29
C TYR A 56 -32.22 7.88 -4.91
N LEU A 57 -32.66 9.14 -4.83
CA LEU A 57 -32.86 9.82 -3.56
C LEU A 57 -33.96 9.15 -2.72
N ALA A 58 -35.11 8.82 -3.31
CA ALA A 58 -36.18 8.13 -2.62
C ALA A 58 -35.74 6.74 -2.11
N TYR A 59 -34.97 5.99 -2.89
CA TYR A 59 -34.40 4.71 -2.45
C TYR A 59 -33.40 4.90 -1.32
N ARG A 60 -32.47 5.86 -1.43
CA ARG A 60 -31.50 6.21 -0.39
C ARG A 60 -32.22 6.51 0.92
N ASP A 61 -33.21 7.40 0.86
CA ASP A 61 -33.92 7.88 2.04
C ASP A 61 -34.72 6.75 2.72
N SER A 62 -35.29 5.82 1.94
CA SER A 62 -35.94 4.63 2.49
C SER A 62 -34.94 3.74 3.23
N VAL A 63 -33.78 3.43 2.62
CA VAL A 63 -32.73 2.61 3.24
C VAL A 63 -32.17 3.27 4.49
N LEU A 64 -31.89 4.57 4.45
CA LEU A 64 -31.37 5.31 5.60
C LEU A 64 -32.39 5.40 6.74
N LYS A 65 -33.68 5.53 6.43
CA LYS A 65 -34.75 5.49 7.45
C LYS A 65 -34.77 4.13 8.16
N GLU A 66 -34.65 3.03 7.42
CA GLU A 66 -34.61 1.69 8.01
C GLU A 66 -33.32 1.49 8.82
N PHE A 67 -32.18 2.00 8.34
CA PHE A 67 -30.91 1.95 9.05
C PHE A 67 -30.95 2.70 10.37
N VAL A 68 -31.45 3.95 10.38
CA VAL A 68 -31.62 4.75 11.60
C VAL A 68 -32.57 4.07 12.57
N ALA A 69 -33.66 3.47 12.07
CA ALA A 69 -34.60 2.74 12.92
C ALA A 69 -33.96 1.48 13.53
N ALA A 70 -33.08 0.81 12.81
CA ALA A 70 -32.33 -0.33 13.31
C ALA A 70 -31.28 0.08 14.36
N LEU A 71 -30.57 1.19 14.13
CA LEU A 71 -29.63 1.75 15.10
C LEU A 71 -30.30 2.13 16.42
N GLY A 72 -31.56 2.58 16.39
CA GLY A 72 -32.33 2.92 17.60
C GLY A 72 -32.96 1.73 18.33
N LYS A 73 -32.86 0.51 17.83
CA LYS A 73 -33.28 -0.70 18.56
C LYS A 73 -32.22 -1.12 19.56
N ASP A 74 -32.61 -2.02 20.47
CA ASP A 74 -31.64 -2.63 21.39
C ASP A 74 -30.56 -3.36 20.57
N TRP A 75 -29.31 -3.08 20.92
CA TRP A 75 -28.16 -3.70 20.29
C TRP A 75 -27.88 -5.06 20.94
N GLU A 76 -27.31 -5.96 20.15
CA GLU A 76 -26.96 -7.29 20.64
C GLU A 76 -25.71 -7.21 21.54
N GLU A 77 -25.75 -7.92 22.66
CA GLU A 77 -24.58 -8.08 23.54
C GLU A 77 -23.72 -9.22 23.02
N GLU A 78 -22.43 -8.98 22.91
CA GLU A 78 -21.45 -9.95 22.43
C GLU A 78 -20.12 -9.76 23.17
N THR A 79 -19.36 -10.82 23.29
CA THR A 79 -17.96 -10.74 23.72
C THR A 79 -17.08 -11.11 22.54
N SER A 80 -16.19 -10.21 22.12
CA SER A 80 -15.31 -10.46 21.01
C SER A 80 -14.44 -11.69 21.26
N ASP A 81 -14.11 -12.42 20.19
CA ASP A 81 -13.01 -13.37 20.20
C ASP A 81 -11.71 -12.62 20.53
N LYS A 82 -10.79 -13.29 21.20
CA LYS A 82 -9.45 -12.75 21.44
C LYS A 82 -8.75 -12.50 20.11
N PRO A 83 -7.85 -11.53 20.07
CA PRO A 83 -6.99 -11.34 18.91
C PRO A 83 -6.31 -12.66 18.53
N LEU A 84 -6.22 -12.91 17.23
CA LEU A 84 -5.31 -13.94 16.75
C LEU A 84 -3.89 -13.55 17.16
N PRO A 85 -3.07 -14.49 17.64
CA PRO A 85 -1.71 -14.18 18.04
C PRO A 85 -0.94 -13.56 16.85
N MET A 86 -0.06 -12.63 17.15
CA MET A 86 0.93 -12.20 16.18
C MET A 86 1.81 -13.39 15.80
N PRO A 87 2.26 -13.51 14.55
CA PRO A 87 3.21 -14.51 14.16
C PRO A 87 4.46 -14.46 15.05
N VAL A 88 5.06 -15.60 15.32
CA VAL A 88 6.28 -15.72 16.12
C VAL A 88 7.45 -16.00 15.19
N ASP A 89 8.53 -15.24 15.33
CA ASP A 89 9.77 -15.46 14.58
C ASP A 89 10.46 -16.74 15.07
N ASN A 90 10.27 -17.82 14.32
CA ASN A 90 10.95 -19.09 14.49
C ASN A 90 12.12 -19.25 13.52
N SER A 91 12.60 -18.18 12.90
CA SER A 91 13.62 -18.23 11.87
C SER A 91 14.95 -18.82 12.37
N VAL A 92 15.52 -19.69 11.53
CA VAL A 92 16.83 -20.28 11.77
C VAL A 92 17.87 -19.45 11.04
N PRO A 93 18.77 -18.75 11.74
CA PRO A 93 19.76 -17.89 11.09
C PRO A 93 20.71 -18.71 10.20
N PRO A 94 21.25 -18.11 9.13
CA PRO A 94 22.22 -18.77 8.26
C PRO A 94 23.53 -19.06 9.01
N GLU A 95 24.20 -20.15 8.64
CA GLU A 95 25.41 -20.66 9.33
C GLU A 95 26.61 -19.70 9.33
N ASN A 96 26.64 -18.71 8.44
CA ASN A 96 27.74 -17.79 8.24
C ASN A 96 27.27 -16.34 8.31
N ILE A 97 26.72 -15.92 9.46
CA ILE A 97 26.46 -14.51 9.72
C ILE A 97 27.80 -13.79 9.72
N LYS A 98 27.98 -12.77 8.90
CA LYS A 98 29.21 -11.94 8.93
C LYS A 98 29.29 -11.24 10.28
N ASP A 99 30.43 -11.42 10.96
CA ASP A 99 30.83 -10.55 12.07
C ASP A 99 30.73 -9.09 11.61
N GLU A 100 30.21 -8.24 12.46
CA GLU A 100 29.79 -6.88 12.19
C GLU A 100 30.74 -6.04 11.33
N PRO A 101 30.23 -5.35 10.30
CA PRO A 101 30.78 -4.06 9.95
C PRO A 101 30.16 -3.00 10.85
N GLU A 102 30.99 -2.09 11.32
CA GLU A 102 30.70 -0.91 12.13
C GLU A 102 29.29 -0.34 11.90
N VAL A 103 28.54 -0.25 12.97
CA VAL A 103 27.13 0.14 13.07
C VAL A 103 26.88 1.48 12.37
N ALA A 104 26.15 1.45 11.27
CA ALA A 104 25.38 2.63 10.87
C ALA A 104 24.28 2.87 11.93
N PRO A 105 24.03 4.10 12.35
CA PRO A 105 23.07 4.36 13.40
C PRO A 105 21.71 3.77 13.06
N THR A 106 21.19 2.99 13.97
CA THR A 106 19.82 2.48 13.97
C THR A 106 18.87 3.64 13.64
N PRO A 107 17.94 3.52 12.71
CA PRO A 107 16.86 4.49 12.63
C PRO A 107 16.17 4.49 14.00
N GLU A 108 16.11 5.66 14.63
CA GLU A 108 15.38 5.79 15.88
C GLU A 108 13.99 5.18 15.71
N PRO A 109 13.57 4.30 16.63
CA PRO A 109 12.18 3.85 16.65
C PRO A 109 11.29 5.11 16.66
N ALA A 110 10.17 5.07 15.96
CA ALA A 110 9.21 6.15 15.97
C ALA A 110 9.00 6.59 17.43
N PRO A 111 9.02 7.90 17.75
CA PRO A 111 8.89 8.34 19.12
C PRO A 111 7.63 7.71 19.69
N GLU A 112 7.81 6.94 20.78
CA GLU A 112 6.67 6.53 21.61
C GLU A 112 5.88 7.81 21.94
N PRO A 113 4.54 7.78 21.91
CA PRO A 113 3.77 8.92 22.33
C PRO A 113 4.22 9.28 23.75
N GLU A 114 4.71 10.51 23.92
CA GLU A 114 5.15 11.02 25.21
C GLU A 114 4.07 10.73 26.24
N LYS A 115 4.41 9.88 27.21
CA LYS A 115 3.58 9.72 28.41
C LYS A 115 3.53 11.09 29.07
N GLU A 116 2.36 11.71 29.05
CA GLU A 116 2.08 12.91 29.82
C GLU A 116 2.53 12.71 31.25
N VAL A 117 3.65 13.35 31.59
CA VAL A 117 4.10 13.44 32.96
C VAL A 117 3.15 14.41 33.65
N THR A 118 2.22 13.87 34.41
CA THR A 118 1.41 14.66 35.35
C THR A 118 2.35 15.44 36.26
N PRO A 119 2.31 16.77 36.27
CA PRO A 119 3.15 17.52 37.19
C PRO A 119 2.69 17.27 38.65
N ALA A 120 3.66 16.94 39.49
CA ALA A 120 3.46 16.83 40.93
C ALA A 120 2.95 18.17 41.51
N PRO A 121 2.08 18.15 42.51
CA PRO A 121 1.57 19.40 43.11
C PRO A 121 2.71 20.16 43.80
N GLU A 122 2.87 21.44 43.40
CA GLU A 122 3.74 22.38 44.10
C GLU A 122 3.19 22.74 45.48
N PRO A 123 4.04 22.97 46.48
CA PRO A 123 3.60 23.38 47.81
C PRO A 123 3.13 24.84 47.81
N GLU A 124 2.02 25.05 48.51
CA GLU A 124 1.43 26.36 48.76
C GLU A 124 2.42 27.37 49.32
N LYS A 125 2.52 28.54 48.69
CA LYS A 125 3.13 29.75 49.28
C LYS A 125 2.13 30.88 49.41
N GLU A 126 2.21 31.44 50.59
CA GLU A 126 1.43 32.52 51.15
C GLU A 126 1.19 33.75 50.26
N VAL A 127 0.01 34.29 50.48
CA VAL A 127 -0.55 35.51 49.90
C VAL A 127 0.06 36.74 50.55
N THR A 128 0.56 37.70 49.79
CA THR A 128 0.57 39.12 50.18
C THR A 128 0.28 40.01 48.95
N PRO A 129 -0.38 41.16 49.18
CA PRO A 129 -1.24 41.78 48.19
C PRO A 129 -0.58 42.83 47.29
N ALA A 130 -1.31 43.17 46.22
CA ALA A 130 -0.97 44.10 45.15
C ALA A 130 -0.75 45.56 45.63
N PRO A 131 -0.12 46.37 44.79
CA PRO A 131 -0.78 47.62 44.40
C PRO A 131 -0.87 47.88 42.88
N GLU A 132 -1.90 48.58 42.54
CA GLU A 132 -2.45 49.02 41.29
C GLU A 132 -1.62 50.10 40.53
N PRO A 133 -2.11 50.65 39.41
CA PRO A 133 -1.42 50.74 38.14
C PRO A 133 -0.95 52.16 37.76
N LYS A 134 -0.10 52.27 36.75
CA LYS A 134 0.12 53.54 36.04
C LYS A 134 0.20 53.39 34.52
N LYS A 135 -0.59 54.22 33.94
CA LYS A 135 -0.96 54.56 32.56
C LYS A 135 0.14 54.75 31.56
N GLU A 136 -0.25 54.42 30.33
CA GLU A 136 -0.07 55.15 29.07
C GLU A 136 1.30 55.67 28.64
N VAL A 137 1.69 55.33 27.43
CA VAL A 137 1.81 56.27 26.28
C VAL A 137 2.13 55.51 24.99
N THR A 138 1.26 55.60 24.00
CA THR A 138 1.52 55.46 22.56
C THR A 138 2.07 56.80 22.04
N PRO A 139 2.87 56.85 20.95
CA PRO A 139 2.32 56.94 19.60
C PRO A 139 3.16 56.33 18.45
N ALA A 140 2.49 56.10 17.35
CA ALA A 140 3.00 55.87 15.99
C ALA A 140 3.53 57.19 15.37
N PRO A 141 4.02 57.33 14.11
CA PRO A 141 3.73 56.55 12.88
C PRO A 141 4.91 56.37 11.90
N GLU A 142 4.60 55.70 10.80
CA GLU A 142 5.32 55.48 9.54
C GLU A 142 6.08 56.68 8.92
N PRO A 143 6.99 56.46 7.90
CA PRO A 143 6.51 56.55 6.54
C PRO A 143 7.06 55.57 5.49
N LYS A 144 6.22 55.37 4.50
CA LYS A 144 6.38 54.78 3.18
C LYS A 144 7.51 55.35 2.35
N LYS A 145 8.09 54.54 1.45
CA LYS A 145 8.48 54.84 0.05
C LYS A 145 8.97 53.50 -0.56
N GLU A 146 8.61 53.13 -1.63
CA GLU A 146 8.17 53.44 -2.99
C GLU A 146 8.74 52.38 -3.96
N VAL A 147 7.88 51.95 -4.80
CA VAL A 147 7.97 50.97 -5.90
C VAL A 147 8.81 51.54 -7.02
N THR A 148 9.57 50.72 -7.73
CA THR A 148 9.57 50.68 -9.21
C THR A 148 10.39 49.52 -9.79
N PRO A 149 10.17 49.15 -11.07
CA PRO A 149 9.91 47.76 -11.48
C PRO A 149 11.02 47.14 -12.35
N ALA A 150 10.77 45.87 -12.70
CA ALA A 150 11.57 45.03 -13.59
C ALA A 150 11.80 45.62 -14.99
N PRO A 151 12.75 45.12 -15.75
CA PRO A 151 12.44 44.86 -17.15
C PRO A 151 12.64 43.39 -17.59
N GLU A 152 11.74 43.01 -18.47
CA GLU A 152 11.58 41.79 -19.21
C GLU A 152 12.63 41.57 -20.34
N PRO A 153 12.57 40.43 -21.03
CA PRO A 153 13.70 39.78 -21.69
C PRO A 153 13.83 40.13 -23.16
N LYS A 154 14.99 39.94 -23.75
CA LYS A 154 15.20 40.00 -25.20
C LYS A 154 15.55 38.64 -25.79
N LYS A 155 14.82 38.35 -26.84
CA LYS A 155 14.82 37.20 -27.75
C LYS A 155 16.12 37.06 -28.54
N GLU A 156 16.34 35.80 -28.89
CA GLU A 156 17.09 35.11 -29.94
C GLU A 156 17.66 35.94 -31.13
N PRO A 157 18.65 35.37 -31.89
CA PRO A 157 18.22 34.59 -33.02
C PRO A 157 19.01 33.32 -33.35
N LYS A 158 18.26 32.43 -34.02
CA LYS A 158 18.65 31.19 -34.73
C LYS A 158 19.70 31.47 -35.83
N ALA A 159 20.56 30.47 -36.07
CA ALA A 159 20.99 30.14 -37.42
C ALA A 159 21.46 28.69 -37.51
N GLU A 160 20.80 27.96 -38.37
CA GLU A 160 21.10 26.64 -38.94
C GLU A 160 22.00 26.81 -40.18
N PRO A 161 22.26 25.73 -40.95
CA PRO A 161 23.49 24.93 -41.01
C PRO A 161 24.17 25.06 -42.39
N LYS A 162 25.35 24.50 -42.57
CA LYS A 162 25.86 24.11 -43.88
C LYS A 162 26.75 22.89 -43.85
N LYS A 163 26.35 21.99 -44.75
CA LYS A 163 27.05 20.83 -45.33
C LYS A 163 28.31 21.23 -46.06
N ASP A 164 29.23 20.30 -46.22
CA ASP A 164 29.79 19.68 -47.44
C ASP A 164 31.15 19.09 -47.10
N GLU A 165 31.27 17.89 -47.37
CA GLU A 165 31.71 17.03 -48.49
C GLU A 165 33.20 16.68 -48.57
N LYS A 166 33.41 15.36 -48.55
CA LYS A 166 34.28 14.51 -49.40
C LYS A 166 35.79 14.79 -49.53
N LYS A 167 36.57 13.78 -49.32
CA LYS A 167 37.17 12.84 -50.25
C LYS A 167 38.46 12.16 -49.72
N ASP A 168 38.44 10.86 -49.71
CA ASP A 168 39.28 9.88 -50.44
C ASP A 168 40.78 10.09 -50.57
N LYS A 169 41.50 9.05 -50.23
CA LYS A 169 42.39 8.16 -50.99
C LYS A 169 43.56 7.69 -50.16
N LYS A 170 43.64 6.39 -49.90
CA LYS A 170 44.28 5.28 -50.62
C LYS A 170 45.80 5.33 -50.75
N LYS A 171 46.34 4.15 -50.45
CA LYS A 171 47.54 3.47 -50.95
C LYS A 171 48.81 3.60 -50.09
N ASP A 172 49.45 2.63 -49.79
CA ASP A 172 49.85 1.28 -50.25
C ASP A 172 51.34 1.08 -50.07
N SER A 173 51.70 -0.11 -49.67
CA SER A 173 52.84 -0.92 -50.07
C SER A 173 54.21 -0.74 -49.41
N THR A 174 54.62 -1.79 -48.84
CA THR A 174 55.61 -2.82 -49.18
C THR A 174 57.03 -2.69 -48.62
N LYS A 175 57.42 -3.79 -48.00
CA LYS A 175 58.70 -4.53 -48.07
C LYS A 175 59.99 -3.79 -47.67
N ASP A 176 60.91 -4.37 -47.00
CA ASP A 176 61.63 -5.63 -47.05
C ASP A 176 62.65 -5.77 -45.90
N LYS A 177 62.76 -7.04 -45.49
CA LYS A 177 63.94 -7.81 -45.03
C LYS A 177 65.21 -7.14 -44.48
N LYS A 178 65.69 -7.61 -43.31
CA LYS A 178 66.78 -8.59 -43.20
C LYS A 178 67.23 -8.85 -41.76
N LYS A 179 67.29 -10.13 -41.46
CA LYS A 179 68.25 -10.93 -40.67
C LYS A 179 69.14 -10.26 -39.59
N GLY A 180 69.06 -10.81 -38.41
CA GLY A 180 70.08 -10.81 -37.37
C GLY A 180 69.74 -11.78 -36.24
N SER A 181 70.35 -12.97 -36.34
CA SER A 181 70.25 -14.04 -35.31
C SER A 181 70.92 -13.65 -34.01
N LYS A 182 70.29 -13.97 -32.86
CA LYS A 182 70.99 -14.77 -31.81
C LYS A 182 70.12 -14.94 -30.56
N ALA A 183 70.12 -16.18 -30.10
CA ALA A 183 69.98 -16.67 -28.74
C ALA A 183 68.60 -16.60 -28.08
N LYS A 184 67.95 -17.75 -28.02
CA LYS A 184 66.88 -18.11 -27.08
C LYS A 184 67.35 -18.03 -25.64
N PRO A 185 66.55 -17.50 -24.72
CA PRO A 185 66.38 -18.09 -23.39
C PRO A 185 65.04 -18.89 -23.37
N GLN A 186 65.08 -20.07 -22.73
CA GLN A 186 63.96 -20.94 -22.48
C GLN A 186 62.81 -20.23 -21.78
N PRO A 187 61.55 -20.49 -22.12
CA PRO A 187 60.41 -19.97 -21.35
C PRO A 187 60.36 -20.70 -20.01
N LYS A 188 60.32 -19.92 -18.93
CA LYS A 188 59.92 -20.38 -17.61
C LYS A 188 58.48 -20.90 -17.73
N ALA A 189 58.26 -22.10 -17.22
CA ALA A 189 56.97 -22.75 -17.13
C ALA A 189 55.95 -21.80 -16.47
N GLU A 190 54.88 -21.52 -17.18
CA GLU A 190 53.67 -20.94 -16.60
C GLU A 190 53.17 -21.85 -15.46
N PRO A 191 52.76 -21.29 -14.31
CA PRO A 191 52.13 -22.07 -13.27
C PRO A 191 50.81 -22.61 -13.85
N LYS A 192 50.67 -23.93 -13.91
CA LYS A 192 49.39 -24.59 -14.19
C LYS A 192 48.34 -24.01 -13.27
N PRO A 193 47.13 -23.64 -13.77
CA PRO A 193 46.06 -23.22 -12.93
C PRO A 193 45.81 -24.32 -11.90
N SER A 194 45.93 -23.97 -10.61
CA SER A 194 45.60 -24.83 -9.52
C SER A 194 44.12 -25.18 -9.68
N LYS A 195 43.79 -26.45 -9.74
CA LYS A 195 42.42 -26.95 -9.65
C LYS A 195 41.77 -26.27 -8.46
N PRO A 196 40.55 -25.74 -8.59
CA PRO A 196 39.83 -25.20 -7.44
C PRO A 196 39.79 -26.30 -6.39
N ARG A 197 40.24 -25.99 -5.18
CA ARG A 197 40.04 -26.87 -4.02
C ARG A 197 38.55 -26.99 -3.82
N ASN A 198 38.00 -28.13 -4.14
CA ASN A 198 36.68 -28.56 -3.78
C ASN A 198 36.67 -28.79 -2.25
N ASN A 199 36.54 -27.75 -1.49
CA ASN A 199 36.20 -27.81 -0.06
C ASN A 199 34.76 -27.38 0.07
N GLY A 200 33.89 -28.33 0.10
CA GLY A 200 32.48 -28.19 0.36
C GLY A 200 31.77 -29.32 -0.40
N SER A 201 31.52 -30.42 0.25
CA SER A 201 30.50 -31.37 -0.15
C SER A 201 29.27 -30.55 -0.53
N ILE A 202 28.84 -30.63 -1.81
CA ILE A 202 27.53 -30.14 -2.22
C ILE A 202 26.54 -31.11 -1.58
N ALA A 203 26.15 -30.82 -0.34
CA ALA A 203 25.04 -31.51 0.29
C ALA A 203 23.77 -31.00 -0.42
N GLY A 204 22.97 -31.91 -0.97
CA GLY A 204 21.64 -31.61 -1.45
C GLY A 204 21.55 -31.27 -2.95
N VAL A 205 22.02 -32.11 -3.83
CA VAL A 205 21.63 -32.03 -5.26
C VAL A 205 20.46 -32.97 -5.47
N GLY A 206 19.25 -32.42 -5.63
CA GLY A 206 18.13 -33.29 -5.90
C GLY A 206 16.74 -32.70 -5.73
N ARG A 207 15.76 -33.58 -5.85
CA ARG A 207 14.35 -33.25 -5.69
C ARG A 207 13.98 -33.16 -4.21
N ILE A 208 13.51 -31.99 -3.79
CA ILE A 208 12.98 -31.77 -2.44
C ILE A 208 11.56 -32.33 -2.36
N LYS A 209 11.25 -33.00 -1.24
CA LYS A 209 9.91 -33.49 -0.98
C LYS A 209 8.98 -32.33 -0.63
N ILE A 210 7.89 -32.20 -1.38
CA ILE A 210 6.82 -31.26 -1.09
C ILE A 210 5.82 -31.97 -0.17
N ASP A 211 5.55 -31.38 1.01
CA ASP A 211 4.50 -31.83 1.90
C ASP A 211 3.15 -31.25 1.51
N GLU A 212 3.14 -29.99 1.08
CA GLU A 212 1.94 -29.27 0.73
C GLU A 212 2.21 -28.24 -0.36
N VAL A 213 1.25 -28.04 -1.25
CA VAL A 213 1.24 -26.94 -2.22
C VAL A 213 0.14 -25.95 -1.83
N ILE A 214 0.54 -24.74 -1.48
CA ILE A 214 -0.36 -23.68 -1.08
C ILE A 214 -0.64 -22.81 -2.30
N GLU A 215 -1.89 -22.79 -2.72
CA GLU A 215 -2.38 -21.96 -3.81
C GLU A 215 -3.34 -20.93 -3.27
N VAL A 216 -2.93 -19.68 -3.20
CA VAL A 216 -3.87 -18.60 -2.92
C VAL A 216 -4.61 -18.23 -4.20
N PRO A 217 -5.94 -18.02 -4.12
CA PRO A 217 -6.70 -17.56 -5.27
C PRO A 217 -6.04 -16.34 -5.90
N SER A 218 -5.90 -16.34 -7.23
CA SER A 218 -5.36 -15.15 -7.92
C SER A 218 -6.15 -13.92 -7.49
N ILE A 219 -5.45 -12.84 -7.20
CA ILE A 219 -6.08 -11.54 -6.91
C ILE A 219 -6.91 -11.17 -8.14
N LYS A 220 -8.19 -11.48 -8.10
CA LYS A 220 -9.11 -10.98 -9.12
C LYS A 220 -9.07 -9.46 -9.01
N ALA A 221 -9.02 -8.78 -10.16
CA ALA A 221 -9.12 -7.32 -10.19
C ALA A 221 -10.34 -6.90 -9.36
N ARG A 222 -10.09 -6.46 -8.12
CA ARG A 222 -11.15 -6.12 -7.19
C ARG A 222 -11.71 -4.76 -7.57
N VAL A 223 -13.02 -4.70 -7.69
CA VAL A 223 -13.71 -3.41 -7.76
C VAL A 223 -13.85 -2.91 -6.33
N GLN A 224 -13.22 -1.78 -6.03
CA GLN A 224 -13.38 -1.12 -4.73
C GLN A 224 -14.85 -0.92 -4.36
N PRO A 225 -15.20 -0.98 -3.08
CA PRO A 225 -16.55 -0.68 -2.60
C PRO A 225 -17.04 0.67 -3.09
N LYS A 226 -18.32 0.75 -3.40
CA LYS A 226 -18.97 1.97 -3.88
C LYS A 226 -20.23 2.22 -3.07
N PRO A 227 -20.62 3.47 -2.89
CA PRO A 227 -21.90 3.80 -2.28
C PRO A 227 -23.05 2.97 -2.91
N PHE A 228 -24.00 2.53 -2.09
CA PHE A 228 -25.13 1.72 -2.55
C PHE A 228 -26.06 2.47 -3.52
N VAL A 229 -25.99 3.81 -3.51
CA VAL A 229 -26.52 4.72 -4.54
C VAL A 229 -25.47 5.75 -4.93
N PRO A 230 -25.52 6.32 -6.14
CA PRO A 230 -24.61 7.42 -6.52
C PRO A 230 -24.72 8.59 -5.52
N VAL A 231 -23.57 9.19 -5.17
CA VAL A 231 -23.54 10.38 -4.32
C VAL A 231 -24.09 11.57 -5.12
N ILE A 232 -25.24 12.08 -4.70
CA ILE A 232 -25.92 13.20 -5.33
C ILE A 232 -25.85 14.40 -4.38
N ILE A 233 -25.33 15.50 -4.87
CA ILE A 233 -25.31 16.78 -4.16
C ILE A 233 -26.45 17.61 -4.75
N PRO A 234 -27.49 17.92 -3.93
CA PRO A 234 -28.58 18.77 -4.39
C PRO A 234 -28.10 20.16 -4.82
N GLU A 235 -28.80 20.75 -5.77
CA GLU A 235 -28.52 22.11 -6.24
C GLU A 235 -28.68 23.11 -5.09
N GLY A 236 -27.72 24.03 -4.93
CA GLY A 236 -27.70 24.99 -3.84
C GLY A 236 -27.00 24.53 -2.56
N THR A 237 -26.60 23.26 -2.48
CA THR A 237 -25.76 22.79 -1.36
C THR A 237 -24.37 23.42 -1.45
N THR A 238 -24.01 24.25 -0.47
CA THR A 238 -22.70 24.90 -0.39
C THR A 238 -21.96 24.49 0.86
N VAL A 239 -20.66 24.21 0.73
CA VAL A 239 -19.70 24.01 1.81
C VAL A 239 -18.57 25.00 1.56
N THR A 240 -18.23 25.81 2.54
CA THR A 240 -17.31 26.95 2.40
C THR A 240 -15.98 26.74 3.11
N GLN A 241 -15.94 25.84 4.08
CA GLN A 241 -14.78 25.53 4.88
C GLN A 241 -14.18 24.19 4.47
N LYS A 242 -12.97 23.91 4.96
CA LYS A 242 -12.26 22.67 4.74
C LYS A 242 -11.62 22.21 6.04
N CYS A 243 -11.64 20.91 6.26
CA CYS A 243 -10.78 20.24 7.22
C CYS A 243 -9.50 19.80 6.49
N GLU A 244 -8.37 20.34 6.92
CA GLU A 244 -7.06 20.09 6.30
C GLU A 244 -6.18 19.30 7.27
N PHE A 245 -5.50 18.29 6.75
CA PHE A 245 -4.59 17.45 7.53
C PHE A 245 -3.52 16.80 6.66
N ASP A 246 -2.42 16.44 7.28
CA ASP A 246 -1.39 15.63 6.65
C ASP A 246 -1.69 14.15 6.84
N PHE A 247 -1.54 13.40 5.75
CA PHE A 247 -1.72 11.96 5.71
C PHE A 247 -0.55 11.32 4.94
N PHE A 248 0.38 10.74 5.68
CA PHE A 248 1.65 10.23 5.15
C PHE A 248 2.31 11.25 4.20
N GLY A 249 2.55 12.46 4.71
CA GLY A 249 3.17 13.56 3.98
C GLY A 249 2.31 14.19 2.87
N SER A 250 1.14 13.64 2.59
CA SER A 250 0.20 14.18 1.59
C SER A 250 -0.78 15.13 2.27
N HIS A 251 -0.84 16.37 1.81
CA HIS A 251 -1.84 17.33 2.25
C HIS A 251 -3.22 16.97 1.68
N ILE A 252 -4.19 16.74 2.55
CA ILE A 252 -5.58 16.45 2.24
C ILE A 252 -6.47 17.58 2.76
N ALA A 253 -7.38 18.05 1.92
CA ALA A 253 -8.35 19.08 2.25
C ALA A 253 -9.74 18.57 1.87
N ILE A 254 -10.59 18.30 2.86
CA ILE A 254 -11.96 17.82 2.70
C ILE A 254 -12.93 18.96 3.00
N ALA A 255 -13.83 19.24 2.08
CA ALA A 255 -14.85 20.27 2.25
C ALA A 255 -15.84 19.85 3.36
N ILE A 256 -15.82 20.57 4.48
CA ILE A 256 -16.70 20.36 5.62
C ILE A 256 -16.78 21.67 6.42
N ASP A 257 -17.98 22.15 6.70
CA ASP A 257 -18.21 23.35 7.49
C ASP A 257 -18.32 23.03 8.99
N ASP A 258 -18.02 24.00 9.85
CA ASP A 258 -18.15 23.84 11.31
C ASP A 258 -19.59 23.55 11.76
N ASP A 259 -20.61 23.95 11.01
CA ASP A 259 -22.01 23.60 11.29
C ASP A 259 -22.34 22.11 11.03
N CYS A 260 -21.42 21.37 10.45
CA CYS A 260 -21.44 19.91 10.40
C CYS A 260 -21.00 19.26 11.71
N ARG A 261 -20.50 20.02 12.70
CA ARG A 261 -20.19 19.47 14.02
C ARG A 261 -21.48 19.07 14.73
N PHE A 262 -21.46 17.91 15.31
CA PHE A 262 -22.54 17.39 16.13
C PHE A 262 -21.99 16.94 17.49
N LYS A 263 -22.85 16.76 18.45
CA LYS A 263 -22.55 16.14 19.74
C LYS A 263 -23.48 14.95 19.95
N LEU A 264 -22.93 13.84 20.39
CA LEU A 264 -23.77 12.73 20.84
C LEU A 264 -24.54 13.13 22.11
N GLU A 265 -25.86 12.98 22.06
CA GLU A 265 -26.71 13.30 23.24
C GLU A 265 -26.55 12.26 24.34
N SER A 266 -26.27 11.01 23.95
CA SER A 266 -25.94 9.90 24.86
C SER A 266 -24.97 8.93 24.17
N ASN A 267 -24.14 8.25 24.96
CA ASN A 267 -23.23 7.23 24.49
C ASN A 267 -23.94 5.85 24.47
N ASP A 268 -24.98 5.75 23.67
CA ASP A 268 -25.81 4.55 23.50
C ASP A 268 -26.38 4.47 22.07
N ASN A 269 -27.15 3.42 21.81
CA ASN A 269 -27.82 3.17 20.53
C ASN A 269 -28.73 4.34 20.10
N GLN A 270 -29.44 4.99 21.04
CA GLN A 270 -30.33 6.10 20.75
C GLN A 270 -29.55 7.36 20.32
N GLY A 271 -28.45 7.66 21.01
CA GLY A 271 -27.55 8.75 20.63
C GLY A 271 -26.96 8.57 19.23
N VAL A 272 -26.49 7.36 18.92
CA VAL A 272 -25.99 7.04 17.57
C VAL A 272 -27.08 7.14 16.53
N ALA A 273 -28.27 6.56 16.77
CA ALA A 273 -29.39 6.62 15.83
C ALA A 273 -29.81 8.07 15.54
N LYS A 274 -29.88 8.91 16.56
CA LYS A 274 -30.23 10.32 16.41
C LYS A 274 -29.18 11.08 15.60
N ALA A 275 -27.91 10.89 15.92
CA ALA A 275 -26.81 11.52 15.21
C ALA A 275 -26.76 11.07 13.74
N VAL A 276 -26.78 9.76 13.44
CA VAL A 276 -26.80 9.24 12.07
C VAL A 276 -28.04 9.74 11.32
N GLY A 277 -29.20 9.84 12.00
CA GLY A 277 -30.42 10.39 11.41
C GLY A 277 -30.28 11.89 11.06
N ALA A 278 -29.51 12.66 11.82
CA ALA A 278 -29.20 14.06 11.50
C ALA A 278 -28.19 14.15 10.33
N LEU A 279 -27.12 13.37 10.35
CA LEU A 279 -26.13 13.31 9.26
C LEU A 279 -26.78 12.95 7.93
N SER A 280 -27.66 11.95 7.92
CA SER A 280 -28.34 11.46 6.71
C SER A 280 -29.27 12.48 6.06
N LYS A 281 -29.76 13.46 6.81
CA LYS A 281 -30.64 14.54 6.33
C LYS A 281 -29.89 15.81 5.94
N ASN A 282 -28.62 15.93 6.28
CA ASN A 282 -27.81 17.09 5.96
C ASN A 282 -27.01 16.84 4.67
N ASP A 283 -27.45 17.45 3.58
CA ASP A 283 -26.84 17.26 2.24
C ASP A 283 -25.36 17.70 2.15
N LYS A 284 -24.86 18.49 3.10
CA LYS A 284 -23.44 18.82 3.18
C LYS A 284 -22.56 17.56 3.34
N TYR A 285 -23.06 16.52 4.01
CA TYR A 285 -22.31 15.25 4.12
C TYR A 285 -22.18 14.49 2.81
N ASN A 286 -23.04 14.77 1.82
CA ASN A 286 -22.84 14.25 0.46
C ASN A 286 -21.61 14.91 -0.20
N VAL A 287 -21.33 16.19 0.10
CA VAL A 287 -20.11 16.89 -0.36
C VAL A 287 -18.89 16.26 0.31
N VAL A 288 -18.91 16.12 1.64
CA VAL A 288 -17.84 15.46 2.42
C VAL A 288 -17.52 14.06 1.87
N LEU A 289 -18.55 13.23 1.71
CA LEU A 289 -18.40 11.86 1.18
C LEU A 289 -17.79 11.87 -0.23
N LYS A 290 -18.25 12.77 -1.10
CA LYS A 290 -17.70 12.88 -2.45
C LYS A 290 -16.24 13.29 -2.45
N ASP A 291 -15.85 14.22 -1.60
CA ASP A 291 -14.46 14.64 -1.47
C ASP A 291 -13.56 13.53 -0.92
N CYS A 292 -14.04 12.77 0.07
CA CYS A 292 -13.33 11.59 0.57
C CYS A 292 -13.13 10.54 -0.55
N LEU A 293 -14.16 10.27 -1.35
CA LEU A 293 -14.05 9.34 -2.49
C LEU A 293 -13.10 9.89 -3.58
N ASN A 294 -13.10 11.19 -3.84
CA ASN A 294 -12.17 11.84 -4.75
C ASN A 294 -10.71 11.74 -4.24
N ALA A 295 -10.49 11.94 -2.94
CA ALA A 295 -9.17 11.78 -2.32
C ALA A 295 -8.69 10.33 -2.43
N ARG A 296 -9.57 9.34 -2.18
CA ARG A 296 -9.28 7.92 -2.39
C ARG A 296 -8.82 7.62 -3.82
N GLU A 297 -9.54 8.14 -4.81
CA GLU A 297 -9.21 7.93 -6.22
C GLU A 297 -7.91 8.64 -6.61
N LYS A 298 -7.76 9.91 -6.20
CA LYS A 298 -6.59 10.74 -6.52
C LYS A 298 -5.28 10.15 -5.98
N LEU A 299 -5.29 9.69 -4.72
CA LEU A 299 -4.13 9.11 -4.05
C LEU A 299 -4.05 7.58 -4.23
N LYS A 300 -4.94 6.98 -5.01
CA LYS A 300 -5.05 5.52 -5.21
C LYS A 300 -5.05 4.75 -3.89
N LEU A 301 -5.75 5.27 -2.88
CA LEU A 301 -5.77 4.64 -1.57
C LEU A 301 -6.41 3.25 -1.68
N ASN A 302 -5.71 2.23 -1.18
CA ASN A 302 -6.31 0.93 -0.95
C ASN A 302 -7.32 0.99 0.21
N ASP A 303 -7.97 -0.13 0.53
CA ASP A 303 -9.05 -0.10 1.51
C ASP A 303 -8.56 0.27 2.92
N TRP A 304 -7.35 -0.20 3.32
CA TRP A 304 -6.75 0.16 4.61
C TRP A 304 -6.38 1.65 4.68
N ALA A 305 -5.70 2.15 3.66
CA ALA A 305 -5.34 3.57 3.59
C ALA A 305 -6.58 4.48 3.59
N TYR A 306 -7.65 4.07 2.90
CA TYR A 306 -8.91 4.84 2.90
C TYR A 306 -9.58 4.84 4.27
N TYR A 307 -9.65 3.68 4.94
CA TYR A 307 -10.14 3.58 6.32
C TYR A 307 -9.35 4.51 7.25
N SER A 308 -8.02 4.41 7.22
CA SER A 308 -7.12 5.23 8.05
C SER A 308 -7.27 6.74 7.77
N MET A 309 -7.47 7.12 6.49
CA MET A 309 -7.75 8.51 6.12
C MET A 309 -9.05 9.02 6.73
N LEU A 310 -10.11 8.21 6.75
CA LEU A 310 -11.38 8.60 7.36
C LEU A 310 -11.29 8.74 8.88
N ILE A 311 -10.51 7.86 9.54
CA ILE A 311 -10.20 7.99 10.97
C ILE A 311 -9.49 9.33 11.22
N LYS A 312 -8.44 9.61 10.44
CA LYS A 312 -7.69 10.88 10.56
C LYS A 312 -8.55 12.11 10.32
N LEU A 313 -9.46 12.07 9.35
CA LEU A 313 -10.44 13.14 9.12
C LEU A 313 -11.34 13.35 10.35
N GLY A 314 -11.91 12.27 10.90
CA GLY A 314 -12.76 12.35 12.10
C GLY A 314 -12.03 12.97 13.29
N GLU A 315 -10.81 12.47 13.57
CA GLU A 315 -9.96 12.98 14.65
C GLU A 315 -9.54 14.44 14.44
N THR A 316 -9.19 14.82 13.22
CA THR A 316 -8.83 16.22 12.92
C THR A 316 -10.03 17.14 13.09
N PHE A 317 -11.22 16.70 12.67
CA PHE A 317 -12.42 17.54 12.73
C PHE A 317 -13.01 17.64 14.13
N PHE A 318 -13.12 16.54 14.89
CA PHE A 318 -13.74 16.53 16.22
C PHE A 318 -12.76 16.52 17.39
N GLY A 319 -11.53 16.12 17.19
CA GLY A 319 -10.54 15.82 18.21
C GLY A 319 -10.32 14.31 18.34
N GLU A 320 -9.14 13.94 18.82
CA GLU A 320 -8.75 12.55 19.00
C GLU A 320 -9.59 11.86 20.09
N LYS A 321 -9.80 10.56 19.94
CA LYS A 321 -10.40 9.66 20.95
C LYS A 321 -11.81 10.02 21.41
N CYS A 322 -12.59 10.78 20.64
CA CYS A 322 -13.98 11.07 20.95
C CYS A 322 -14.96 10.25 20.08
N ASN A 323 -16.14 9.98 20.63
CA ASN A 323 -17.17 9.19 19.97
C ASN A 323 -17.72 9.87 18.70
N GLU A 324 -17.73 11.21 18.65
CA GLU A 324 -18.13 11.97 17.48
C GLU A 324 -17.18 11.79 16.30
N ALA A 325 -15.87 11.75 16.55
CA ALA A 325 -14.87 11.45 15.52
C ALA A 325 -15.06 10.04 14.96
N THR A 326 -15.22 9.06 15.86
CA THR A 326 -15.49 7.67 15.47
C THR A 326 -16.77 7.55 14.67
N LEU A 327 -17.83 8.25 15.08
CA LEU A 327 -19.13 8.20 14.39
C LEU A 327 -19.05 8.82 13.00
N LEU A 328 -18.36 9.95 12.82
CA LEU A 328 -18.16 10.56 11.50
C LEU A 328 -17.40 9.61 10.58
N SER A 329 -16.29 9.04 11.05
CA SER A 329 -15.48 8.09 10.30
C SER A 329 -16.29 6.86 9.90
N ALA A 330 -17.03 6.26 10.83
CA ALA A 330 -17.89 5.12 10.60
C ALA A 330 -19.02 5.42 9.59
N TYR A 331 -19.66 6.58 9.73
CA TYR A 331 -20.70 7.01 8.80
C TYR A 331 -20.17 7.16 7.37
N LEU A 332 -19.05 7.86 7.19
CA LEU A 332 -18.44 8.02 5.88
C LEU A 332 -17.95 6.69 5.29
N TYR A 333 -17.43 5.80 6.14
CA TYR A 333 -16.96 4.48 5.73
C TYR A 333 -18.11 3.59 5.24
N CYS A 334 -19.20 3.47 5.99
CA CYS A 334 -20.36 2.71 5.57
C CYS A 334 -21.06 3.34 4.35
N MET A 335 -21.15 4.69 4.26
CA MET A 335 -21.71 5.36 3.10
C MET A 335 -20.83 5.20 1.84
N SER A 336 -19.54 4.93 1.99
CA SER A 336 -18.64 4.58 0.89
C SER A 336 -18.83 3.16 0.36
N GLY A 337 -19.69 2.35 1.01
CA GLY A 337 -20.04 0.99 0.59
C GLY A 337 -19.26 -0.11 1.29
N TYR A 338 -18.55 0.20 2.37
CA TYR A 338 -17.83 -0.78 3.17
C TYR A 338 -18.72 -1.43 4.22
N GLN A 339 -18.51 -2.71 4.42
CA GLN A 339 -19.20 -3.51 5.42
C GLN A 339 -18.58 -3.25 6.80
N MET A 340 -19.38 -2.69 7.69
CA MET A 340 -19.01 -2.39 9.07
C MET A 340 -20.21 -2.44 10.00
N ARG A 341 -19.97 -2.46 11.30
CA ARG A 341 -21.02 -2.35 12.31
C ARG A 341 -20.61 -1.32 13.37
N PHE A 342 -21.61 -0.60 13.90
CA PHE A 342 -21.42 0.22 15.08
C PHE A 342 -21.48 -0.65 16.32
N ALA A 343 -20.57 -0.40 17.26
CA ALA A 343 -20.57 -1.04 18.57
C ALA A 343 -20.15 -0.06 19.66
N PHE A 344 -20.57 -0.34 20.88
CA PHE A 344 -19.99 0.26 22.08
C PHE A 344 -19.22 -0.78 22.87
N ASP A 345 -18.05 -0.41 23.35
CA ASP A 345 -17.42 -1.09 24.48
C ASP A 345 -18.32 -0.85 25.72
N ARG A 346 -18.82 -1.93 26.30
CA ARG A 346 -19.75 -1.86 27.45
C ARG A 346 -19.13 -1.23 28.68
N SER A 347 -17.83 -1.41 28.88
CA SER A 347 -17.11 -0.94 30.05
C SER A 347 -16.77 0.55 29.98
N THR A 348 -16.35 1.01 28.81
CA THR A 348 -15.85 2.39 28.61
C THR A 348 -16.88 3.31 27.95
N ARG A 349 -17.93 2.74 27.36
CA ARG A 349 -18.90 3.46 26.51
C ARG A 349 -18.24 4.19 25.35
N LYS A 350 -17.08 3.70 24.90
CA LYS A 350 -16.46 4.17 23.66
C LYS A 350 -17.16 3.55 22.46
N LEU A 351 -17.45 4.39 21.47
CA LEU A 351 -17.96 3.94 20.18
C LEU A 351 -16.82 3.30 19.37
N LEU A 352 -17.09 2.15 18.80
CA LEU A 352 -16.16 1.35 18.02
C LEU A 352 -16.69 1.13 16.60
N ILE A 353 -15.76 0.95 15.67
CA ILE A 353 -16.07 0.53 14.30
C ILE A 353 -15.64 -0.93 14.15
N LEU A 354 -16.60 -1.82 13.99
CA LEU A 354 -16.35 -3.22 13.67
C LEU A 354 -16.26 -3.36 12.15
N VAL A 355 -15.10 -3.65 11.64
CA VAL A 355 -14.80 -3.68 10.20
C VAL A 355 -14.76 -5.11 9.68
N ALA A 356 -15.59 -5.43 8.70
CA ALA A 356 -15.51 -6.70 8.02
C ALA A 356 -14.28 -6.76 7.11
N CYS A 357 -13.47 -7.82 7.23
CA CYS A 357 -12.32 -8.06 6.37
C CYS A 357 -12.46 -9.38 5.62
N GLU A 358 -11.97 -9.40 4.37
CA GLU A 358 -11.89 -10.63 3.57
C GLU A 358 -10.83 -11.59 4.13
N GLN A 359 -9.79 -11.03 4.75
CA GLN A 359 -8.68 -11.74 5.35
C GLN A 359 -8.85 -11.86 6.87
N LEU A 360 -8.21 -12.84 7.46
CA LEU A 360 -7.91 -12.84 8.88
C LEU A 360 -6.89 -11.75 9.19
N VAL A 361 -6.97 -11.19 10.38
CA VAL A 361 -6.03 -10.17 10.86
C VAL A 361 -5.50 -10.61 12.20
N SER A 362 -4.18 -10.76 12.30
CA SER A 362 -3.50 -11.02 13.57
C SER A 362 -3.44 -9.77 14.44
N GLY A 363 -3.46 -9.92 15.75
CA GLY A 363 -3.37 -8.82 16.71
C GLY A 363 -4.64 -8.00 16.93
N ALA A 364 -5.73 -8.24 16.17
CA ALA A 364 -7.00 -7.53 16.33
C ALA A 364 -8.11 -8.44 16.87
N PRO A 365 -8.84 -8.06 17.94
CA PRO A 365 -10.03 -8.78 18.38
C PRO A 365 -11.13 -8.68 17.32
N TYR A 366 -12.01 -9.68 17.29
CA TYR A 366 -13.07 -9.73 16.29
C TYR A 366 -14.34 -10.40 16.79
N CYS A 367 -15.47 -10.10 16.16
CA CYS A 367 -16.74 -10.79 16.34
C CYS A 367 -17.14 -11.51 15.07
N ARG A 368 -18.02 -12.51 15.18
CA ARG A 368 -18.57 -13.26 14.04
C ARG A 368 -20.07 -13.05 13.94
N TYR A 369 -20.53 -12.68 12.76
CA TYR A 369 -21.94 -12.57 12.47
C TYR A 369 -22.21 -13.02 11.04
N ASP A 370 -23.17 -13.93 10.87
CA ASP A 370 -23.55 -14.48 9.56
C ASP A 370 -22.36 -14.97 8.71
N GLY A 371 -21.40 -15.64 9.37
CA GLY A 371 -20.17 -16.16 8.72
C GLY A 371 -19.11 -15.11 8.39
N VAL A 372 -19.35 -13.84 8.69
CA VAL A 372 -18.41 -12.73 8.48
C VAL A 372 -17.69 -12.40 9.77
N LYS A 373 -16.37 -12.13 9.69
CA LYS A 373 -15.57 -11.65 10.81
C LYS A 373 -15.46 -10.13 10.74
N PHE A 374 -15.74 -9.47 11.86
CA PHE A 374 -15.68 -8.04 12.03
C PHE A 374 -14.58 -7.70 13.03
N PHE A 375 -13.52 -7.07 12.58
CA PHE A 375 -12.33 -6.74 13.37
C PHE A 375 -12.45 -5.35 14.02
N ILE A 376 -11.84 -5.21 15.19
CA ILE A 376 -11.76 -3.97 15.95
C ILE A 376 -10.34 -3.41 15.80
N PHE A 377 -10.16 -2.39 14.97
CA PHE A 377 -8.88 -1.70 14.79
C PHE A 377 -8.78 -0.50 15.71
N SER A 378 -8.69 -0.75 17.01
CA SER A 378 -8.49 0.32 18.01
C SER A 378 -7.12 0.14 18.66
N THR A 379 -6.38 1.22 18.78
CA THR A 379 -5.08 1.22 19.47
C THR A 379 -5.16 0.82 20.95
N GLU A 380 -6.35 0.84 21.54
CA GLU A 380 -6.57 0.54 22.95
C GLU A 380 -7.04 -0.90 23.21
N ALA A 381 -7.47 -1.65 22.19
CA ALA A 381 -8.06 -3.00 22.30
C ALA A 381 -7.07 -4.18 22.16
N ASN A 382 -5.78 -3.95 22.23
CA ASN A 382 -4.73 -4.80 21.64
C ASN A 382 -4.44 -6.16 22.27
N SER A 383 -5.11 -6.63 23.33
CA SER A 383 -4.73 -7.93 23.91
C SER A 383 -5.83 -8.73 24.60
N ALA A 384 -7.02 -8.19 24.73
CA ALA A 384 -8.11 -8.85 25.44
C ALA A 384 -9.40 -8.93 24.61
N SER A 385 -10.31 -9.81 24.99
CA SER A 385 -11.69 -9.75 24.49
C SER A 385 -12.34 -8.47 24.97
N VAL A 386 -13.21 -7.90 24.13
CA VAL A 386 -13.98 -6.68 24.41
C VAL A 386 -15.44 -7.07 24.58
N GLU A 387 -16.06 -6.63 25.67
CA GLU A 387 -17.51 -6.77 25.86
C GLU A 387 -18.22 -5.68 25.06
N LEU A 388 -19.09 -6.05 24.15
CA LEU A 388 -19.70 -5.20 23.17
C LEU A 388 -21.22 -5.18 23.28
N GLU A 389 -21.78 -4.02 22.94
CA GLU A 389 -23.14 -3.86 22.42
C GLU A 389 -23.01 -3.40 20.97
N TRP A 390 -23.58 -4.12 19.99
CA TRP A 390 -23.41 -3.79 18.59
C TRP A 390 -24.67 -3.93 17.75
N CYS A 391 -24.76 -3.11 16.70
CA CYS A 391 -25.84 -3.14 15.75
C CYS A 391 -25.50 -4.05 14.58
N THR A 392 -26.24 -5.12 14.38
CA THR A 392 -26.02 -6.13 13.33
C THR A 392 -26.62 -5.79 11.97
N TYR A 393 -27.35 -4.66 11.86
CA TYR A 393 -28.03 -4.26 10.61
C TYR A 393 -27.02 -4.02 9.46
N ALA A 394 -27.33 -4.58 8.31
CA ALA A 394 -26.53 -4.50 7.09
C ALA A 394 -27.07 -3.49 6.08
N LEU A 395 -26.22 -2.63 5.54
CA LEU A 395 -26.57 -1.77 4.41
C LEU A 395 -26.54 -2.56 3.09
N PRO A 396 -27.37 -2.19 2.11
CA PRO A 396 -27.37 -2.88 0.81
C PRO A 396 -26.03 -2.80 0.09
N LYS A 397 -25.59 -3.93 -0.49
CA LYS A 397 -24.38 -4.01 -1.35
C LYS A 397 -23.07 -3.67 -0.65
N GLU A 398 -23.04 -3.62 0.65
CA GLU A 398 -21.80 -3.43 1.40
C GLU A 398 -20.78 -4.55 1.08
N LYS A 399 -19.50 -4.23 1.17
CA LYS A 399 -18.41 -5.17 0.92
C LYS A 399 -17.36 -5.08 2.01
N ALA A 400 -16.84 -6.23 2.40
CA ALA A 400 -15.74 -6.30 3.34
C ALA A 400 -14.49 -5.57 2.82
N MET A 401 -13.67 -5.06 3.73
CA MET A 401 -12.33 -4.54 3.44
C MET A 401 -11.46 -5.65 2.86
N SER A 402 -10.58 -5.30 1.92
CA SER A 402 -9.52 -6.18 1.44
C SER A 402 -8.16 -5.63 1.79
N LEU A 403 -7.33 -6.48 2.35
CA LEU A 403 -5.94 -6.17 2.63
C LEU A 403 -4.99 -6.56 1.49
N TRP A 404 -5.53 -6.90 0.30
CA TRP A 404 -4.74 -7.05 -0.90
C TRP A 404 -4.31 -5.68 -1.44
N MET A 405 -3.02 -5.50 -1.63
CA MET A 405 -2.46 -4.29 -2.23
C MET A 405 -1.99 -4.58 -3.66
N LYS A 406 -2.84 -4.20 -4.61
CA LYS A 406 -2.52 -4.33 -6.03
C LYS A 406 -1.57 -3.24 -6.50
N ASP A 407 -1.83 -2.01 -6.08
CA ASP A 407 -1.04 -0.83 -6.40
C ASP A 407 -0.79 -0.09 -5.08
N GLU A 408 0.39 0.49 -4.91
CA GLU A 408 0.72 1.29 -3.74
C GLU A 408 -0.07 2.61 -3.72
N PRO A 409 -0.45 3.11 -2.54
CA PRO A 409 -0.98 4.46 -2.40
C PRO A 409 0.03 5.50 -2.89
N GLN A 410 -0.45 6.54 -3.58
CA GLN A 410 0.38 7.59 -4.13
C GLN A 410 0.50 8.76 -3.14
N PHE A 411 1.25 8.54 -2.08
CA PHE A 411 1.58 9.58 -1.11
C PHE A 411 2.60 10.56 -1.67
N ALA A 412 2.69 11.74 -1.05
CA ALA A 412 3.74 12.71 -1.37
C ALA A 412 5.13 12.07 -1.23
N ASP A 413 6.04 12.52 -2.07
CA ASP A 413 7.38 11.93 -2.12
C ASP A 413 8.27 12.50 -1.01
N ASP A 414 8.70 11.64 -0.10
CA ASP A 414 9.83 11.86 0.80
C ASP A 414 10.93 10.86 0.45
N ALA A 415 11.56 11.09 -0.71
CA ALA A 415 12.56 10.19 -1.27
C ALA A 415 13.83 10.14 -0.41
N ARG A 416 14.04 9.03 0.27
CA ARG A 416 15.28 8.75 1.00
C ARG A 416 16.27 8.02 0.12
N LEU A 417 17.50 8.56 0.06
CA LEU A 417 18.58 7.92 -0.68
C LEU A 417 19.19 6.81 0.18
N VAL A 418 19.08 5.58 -0.29
CA VAL A 418 19.72 4.41 0.30
C VAL A 418 20.97 4.06 -0.50
N LYS A 419 22.06 3.74 0.20
CA LYS A 419 23.30 3.22 -0.38
C LYS A 419 23.46 1.77 0.08
N HIS A 420 23.17 0.86 -0.79
CA HIS A 420 23.25 -0.58 -0.53
C HIS A 420 24.47 -1.18 -1.24
N ARG A 421 25.21 -2.04 -0.56
CA ARG A 421 26.35 -2.74 -1.16
C ARG A 421 25.99 -4.20 -1.41
N PRO A 422 25.71 -4.58 -2.67
CA PRO A 422 25.51 -5.98 -3.01
C PRO A 422 26.72 -6.84 -2.62
N TYR A 423 26.45 -8.11 -2.35
CA TYR A 423 27.52 -9.04 -2.04
C TYR A 423 28.57 -9.07 -3.18
N GLN A 424 29.85 -9.09 -2.83
CA GLN A 424 31.00 -9.01 -3.74
C GLN A 424 31.07 -7.76 -4.64
N ALA A 425 30.17 -6.79 -4.52
CA ALA A 425 30.26 -5.59 -5.31
C ALA A 425 31.36 -4.64 -4.82
N ALA A 426 32.15 -4.12 -5.77
CA ALA A 426 33.20 -3.15 -5.46
C ALA A 426 32.61 -1.79 -5.03
N GLN A 427 31.44 -1.43 -5.55
CA GLN A 427 30.78 -0.16 -5.29
C GLN A 427 29.34 -0.38 -4.83
N PRO A 428 28.82 0.48 -3.96
CA PRO A 428 27.41 0.44 -3.57
C PRO A 428 26.50 0.84 -4.73
N VAL A 429 25.29 0.31 -4.72
CA VAL A 429 24.16 0.76 -5.54
C VAL A 429 23.40 1.82 -4.73
N ALA A 430 23.08 2.93 -5.34
CA ALA A 430 22.28 3.99 -4.74
C ALA A 430 20.89 4.02 -5.36
N TYR A 431 19.86 4.01 -4.53
CA TYR A 431 18.47 4.07 -4.96
C TYR A 431 17.62 4.88 -3.97
N LYS A 432 16.37 5.15 -4.34
CA LYS A 432 15.45 5.97 -3.56
C LYS A 432 14.23 5.15 -3.14
N VAL A 433 13.83 5.35 -1.89
CA VAL A 433 12.59 4.79 -1.32
C VAL A 433 11.77 5.93 -0.71
N ASN A 434 10.47 5.91 -0.87
CA ASN A 434 9.58 6.92 -0.30
C ASN A 434 9.29 6.62 1.18
N LYS A 435 9.82 7.44 2.10
CA LYS A 435 9.64 7.28 3.54
C LYS A 435 8.16 7.32 3.96
N ASN A 436 7.36 8.17 3.33
CA ASN A 436 5.93 8.26 3.63
C ASN A 436 5.18 6.94 3.33
N LEU A 437 5.62 6.20 2.30
CA LEU A 437 5.10 4.87 2.01
C LEU A 437 5.54 3.85 3.06
N ILE A 438 6.79 3.92 3.53
CA ILE A 438 7.27 3.06 4.63
C ILE A 438 6.48 3.32 5.90
N ASP A 439 6.22 4.59 6.24
CA ASP A 439 5.41 4.94 7.42
C ASP A 439 3.98 4.38 7.32
N PHE A 440 3.42 4.35 6.14
CA PHE A 440 2.14 3.69 5.89
C PHE A 440 2.23 2.17 6.10
N TYR A 441 3.26 1.51 5.55
CA TYR A 441 3.46 0.07 5.72
C TYR A 441 3.61 -0.33 7.19
N ASN A 442 4.22 0.54 8.02
CA ASN A 442 4.32 0.33 9.46
C ASN A 442 2.94 0.28 10.19
N THR A 443 1.89 0.80 9.56
CA THR A 443 0.52 0.74 10.10
C THR A 443 -0.29 -0.43 9.53
N TYR A 444 0.27 -1.21 8.59
CA TYR A 444 -0.50 -2.21 7.86
C TYR A 444 -0.81 -3.41 8.72
N PRO A 445 -2.07 -3.88 8.76
CA PRO A 445 -2.42 -5.07 9.52
C PRO A 445 -1.73 -6.32 8.94
N VAL A 446 -1.43 -7.30 9.78
CA VAL A 446 -0.87 -8.58 9.34
C VAL A 446 -1.99 -9.49 8.84
N PRO A 447 -2.14 -9.67 7.51
CA PRO A 447 -3.23 -10.45 6.95
C PRO A 447 -2.82 -11.93 6.79
N SER A 448 -3.80 -12.83 6.94
CA SER A 448 -3.64 -14.24 6.56
C SER A 448 -4.93 -14.77 5.92
N THR A 449 -4.85 -15.92 5.26
CA THR A 449 -6.04 -16.64 4.80
C THR A 449 -6.57 -17.53 5.91
N ASP A 450 -7.87 -17.68 6.03
CA ASP A 450 -8.51 -18.49 7.08
C ASP A 450 -7.98 -19.92 7.05
N GLY A 451 -7.36 -20.35 8.16
CA GLY A 451 -6.81 -21.69 8.36
C GLY A 451 -5.42 -21.92 7.77
N ASP A 452 -4.75 -20.91 7.23
CA ASP A 452 -3.42 -21.02 6.63
C ASP A 452 -2.50 -19.85 6.98
N ASP A 453 -1.67 -20.00 8.00
CA ASP A 453 -0.70 -18.97 8.42
C ASP A 453 0.42 -18.72 7.40
N TYR A 454 0.67 -19.69 6.51
CA TYR A 454 1.73 -19.57 5.48
C TYR A 454 1.32 -18.70 4.30
N SER A 455 0.03 -18.46 4.14
CA SER A 455 -0.48 -17.58 3.08
C SER A 455 -0.13 -16.11 3.29
N ARG A 456 0.23 -15.69 4.52
CA ARG A 456 0.52 -14.29 4.84
C ARG A 456 1.59 -13.69 3.92
N TRP A 457 2.67 -14.41 3.64
CA TRP A 457 3.77 -13.92 2.81
C TRP A 457 3.38 -13.61 1.36
N ILE A 458 2.29 -14.19 0.87
CA ILE A 458 1.82 -13.93 -0.49
C ILE A 458 1.33 -12.48 -0.64
N TYR A 459 0.73 -11.91 0.41
CA TYR A 459 0.26 -10.52 0.39
C TYR A 459 1.42 -9.56 0.14
N TYR A 460 2.54 -9.79 0.77
CA TYR A 460 3.77 -9.01 0.60
C TYR A 460 4.44 -9.30 -0.75
N ALA A 461 4.62 -10.56 -1.10
CA ALA A 461 5.29 -10.96 -2.33
C ALA A 461 4.55 -10.52 -3.61
N GLN A 462 3.24 -10.37 -3.59
CA GLN A 462 2.47 -9.90 -4.73
C GLN A 462 2.45 -8.38 -4.87
N THR A 463 2.72 -7.64 -3.81
CA THR A 463 2.79 -6.17 -3.85
C THR A 463 3.96 -5.73 -4.73
N PRO A 464 3.75 -4.84 -5.72
CA PRO A 464 4.84 -4.32 -6.54
C PRO A 464 5.74 -3.38 -5.74
N LEU A 465 6.98 -3.19 -6.20
CA LEU A 465 7.79 -2.07 -5.73
C LEU A 465 7.14 -0.75 -6.13
N SER A 466 7.33 0.28 -5.30
CA SER A 466 6.87 1.64 -5.62
C SER A 466 7.52 2.18 -6.89
N ALA A 467 6.85 3.12 -7.53
CA ALA A 467 7.36 3.75 -8.75
C ALA A 467 8.76 4.37 -8.55
N ASN A 468 9.02 4.96 -7.38
CA ASN A 468 10.32 5.54 -7.03
C ASN A 468 11.41 4.47 -6.89
N ALA A 469 11.11 3.38 -6.20
CA ALA A 469 12.03 2.25 -6.06
C ALA A 469 12.32 1.62 -7.43
N GLN A 470 11.27 1.34 -8.23
CA GLN A 470 11.43 0.82 -9.58
C GLN A 470 12.31 1.72 -10.45
N ALA A 471 12.04 3.03 -10.47
CA ALA A 471 12.78 3.99 -11.29
C ALA A 471 14.28 4.08 -10.95
N SER A 472 14.66 3.74 -9.72
CA SER A 472 16.04 3.82 -9.25
C SER A 472 16.76 2.46 -9.18
N VAL A 473 16.08 1.38 -8.80
CA VAL A 473 16.69 0.03 -8.65
C VAL A 473 16.74 -0.72 -9.99
N TYR A 474 15.64 -0.70 -10.76
CA TYR A 474 15.54 -1.54 -11.96
C TYR A 474 16.55 -1.20 -13.06
N PRO A 475 16.85 0.07 -13.38
CA PRO A 475 17.86 0.37 -14.41
C PRO A 475 19.22 -0.20 -14.05
N GLU A 476 19.61 -0.13 -12.79
CA GLU A 476 20.92 -0.62 -12.33
C GLU A 476 20.97 -2.16 -12.37
N LEU A 477 19.95 -2.85 -11.86
CA LEU A 477 19.91 -4.31 -11.92
C LEU A 477 19.79 -4.83 -13.35
N ARG A 478 18.97 -4.21 -14.22
CA ARG A 478 18.88 -4.57 -15.64
C ARG A 478 20.22 -4.47 -16.36
N LYS A 479 21.00 -3.43 -16.06
CA LYS A 479 22.35 -3.28 -16.58
C LYS A 479 23.27 -4.42 -16.14
N GLN A 480 23.14 -4.85 -14.88
CA GLN A 480 23.97 -5.91 -14.31
C GLN A 480 23.59 -7.30 -14.84
N ILE A 481 22.32 -7.56 -15.18
CA ILE A 481 21.86 -8.86 -15.67
C ILE A 481 21.85 -8.97 -17.21
N ALA A 482 22.02 -7.87 -17.93
CA ALA A 482 21.96 -7.84 -19.38
C ALA A 482 22.96 -8.78 -20.04
N GLY A 483 22.48 -9.64 -20.96
CA GLY A 483 23.29 -10.58 -21.71
C GLY A 483 23.84 -11.77 -20.92
N LYS A 484 23.45 -11.93 -19.66
CA LYS A 484 23.83 -13.08 -18.83
C LYS A 484 22.89 -14.26 -19.02
N SER A 485 23.37 -15.47 -18.75
CA SER A 485 22.54 -16.68 -18.66
C SER A 485 21.52 -16.57 -17.52
N THR A 486 20.43 -17.34 -17.58
CA THR A 486 19.41 -17.38 -16.52
C THR A 486 20.04 -17.63 -15.14
N PHE A 487 20.97 -18.59 -15.05
CA PHE A 487 21.71 -18.85 -13.80
C PHE A 487 22.42 -17.62 -13.27
N GLU A 488 23.14 -16.90 -14.13
CA GLU A 488 23.89 -15.71 -13.71
C GLU A 488 23.02 -14.50 -13.42
N GLN A 489 21.87 -14.38 -14.09
CA GLN A 489 20.86 -13.37 -13.78
C GLN A 489 20.29 -13.59 -12.37
N LEU A 490 19.84 -14.81 -12.07
CA LEU A 490 19.35 -15.19 -10.75
C LEU A 490 20.41 -14.97 -9.67
N ARG A 491 21.66 -15.42 -9.91
CA ARG A 491 22.77 -15.21 -8.99
C ARG A 491 23.06 -13.73 -8.74
N THR A 492 22.95 -12.88 -9.76
CA THR A 492 23.17 -11.44 -9.62
C THR A 492 22.12 -10.81 -8.72
N ILE A 493 20.84 -11.20 -8.85
CA ILE A 493 19.76 -10.71 -7.97
C ILE A 493 19.94 -11.26 -6.55
N MET A 494 20.32 -12.54 -6.38
CA MET A 494 20.64 -13.09 -5.06
C MET A 494 21.75 -12.28 -4.39
N TYR A 495 22.85 -11.99 -5.09
CA TYR A 495 23.96 -11.20 -4.54
C TYR A 495 23.57 -9.76 -4.20
N PHE A 496 22.59 -9.18 -4.89
CA PHE A 496 22.04 -7.90 -4.49
C PHE A 496 21.39 -8.00 -3.11
N ILE A 497 20.64 -9.07 -2.85
CA ILE A 497 19.92 -9.26 -1.58
C ILE A 497 20.85 -9.74 -0.46
N GLU A 498 21.80 -10.63 -0.73
CA GLU A 498 22.82 -11.07 0.24
C GLU A 498 23.65 -9.90 0.83
N GLY A 499 23.55 -8.70 0.25
CA GLY A 499 24.17 -7.48 0.77
C GLY A 499 23.48 -6.91 2.00
N TYR A 500 22.18 -7.24 2.24
CA TYR A 500 21.49 -6.82 3.45
C TYR A 500 21.98 -7.61 4.66
N ARG A 501 21.98 -6.96 5.81
CA ARG A 501 22.34 -7.63 7.06
C ARG A 501 21.16 -8.53 7.48
N TYR A 502 21.46 -9.79 7.75
CA TYR A 502 20.47 -10.68 8.37
C TYR A 502 20.27 -10.29 9.84
N CYS A 503 19.01 -10.14 10.26
CA CYS A 503 18.61 -9.93 11.65
C CYS A 503 17.23 -10.54 11.84
N LYS A 504 17.03 -11.22 12.94
CA LYS A 504 15.73 -11.78 13.32
C LYS A 504 14.75 -10.67 13.70
N ASP A 505 13.52 -10.85 13.35
CA ASP A 505 12.45 -9.92 13.66
C ASP A 505 12.23 -9.75 15.17
N ASP A 506 12.32 -10.82 15.96
CA ASP A 506 12.20 -10.75 17.41
C ASP A 506 13.21 -9.80 18.05
N ASP A 507 14.42 -9.68 17.46
CA ASP A 507 15.49 -8.80 17.96
C ASP A 507 15.21 -7.30 17.68
N VAL A 508 14.33 -6.99 16.74
CA VAL A 508 14.03 -5.62 16.29
C VAL A 508 12.59 -5.21 16.59
N TRP A 509 11.64 -6.10 16.30
CA TRP A 509 10.20 -5.81 16.34
C TRP A 509 9.48 -6.50 17.52
N GLY A 510 10.10 -7.51 18.13
CA GLY A 510 9.50 -8.31 19.19
C GLY A 510 8.42 -9.30 18.73
N HIS A 511 8.25 -9.45 17.43
CA HIS A 511 7.37 -10.42 16.75
C HIS A 511 7.79 -10.58 15.30
N ASP A 512 7.40 -11.69 14.67
CA ASP A 512 7.59 -11.95 13.24
C ASP A 512 6.83 -10.90 12.40
N ARG A 513 7.54 -10.22 11.49
CA ARG A 513 7.01 -9.13 10.68
C ARG A 513 7.57 -9.15 9.27
N ALA A 514 6.84 -9.76 8.35
CA ALA A 514 7.21 -9.73 6.95
C ALA A 514 7.16 -8.30 6.36
N PHE A 515 8.14 -7.96 5.54
CA PHE A 515 8.26 -6.66 4.88
C PHE A 515 7.62 -6.65 3.49
N PHE A 516 7.01 -5.53 3.14
CA PHE A 516 6.78 -5.22 1.74
C PHE A 516 8.12 -5.00 1.02
N PRO A 517 8.21 -5.22 -0.30
CA PRO A 517 9.49 -5.12 -1.01
C PRO A 517 10.22 -3.78 -0.84
N ASP A 518 9.50 -2.66 -0.70
CA ASP A 518 10.10 -1.35 -0.43
C ASP A 518 10.69 -1.24 0.99
N GLU A 519 10.11 -1.94 1.97
CA GLU A 519 10.64 -1.95 3.33
C GLU A 519 11.98 -2.68 3.38
N THR A 520 12.12 -3.83 2.71
CA THR A 520 13.41 -4.53 2.59
C THR A 520 14.47 -3.65 1.92
N LEU A 521 14.08 -2.81 0.93
CA LEU A 521 15.00 -1.83 0.34
C LEU A 521 15.35 -0.69 1.30
N PHE A 522 14.48 -0.36 2.24
CA PHE A 522 14.63 0.79 3.13
C PHE A 522 15.40 0.47 4.41
N TYR A 523 15.04 -0.63 5.08
CA TYR A 523 15.66 -1.00 6.36
C TYR A 523 17.06 -1.58 6.16
N PRO A 524 17.99 -1.31 7.07
CA PRO A 524 19.38 -1.78 6.94
C PRO A 524 19.54 -3.28 7.22
N MET A 525 18.50 -3.91 7.77
CA MET A 525 18.49 -5.32 8.16
C MET A 525 17.12 -5.93 7.89
N SER A 526 17.09 -7.21 7.63
CA SER A 526 15.91 -8.00 7.30
C SER A 526 16.22 -9.49 7.52
N ASP A 527 15.21 -10.33 7.47
CA ASP A 527 15.38 -11.76 7.68
C ASP A 527 15.10 -12.63 6.44
N CYS A 528 14.80 -13.91 6.62
CA CYS A 528 14.68 -14.85 5.51
C CYS A 528 13.47 -14.59 4.61
N GLU A 529 12.31 -14.27 5.18
CA GLU A 529 11.11 -14.00 4.41
C GLU A 529 11.20 -12.71 3.60
N ASP A 530 11.79 -11.68 4.17
CA ASP A 530 12.00 -10.41 3.50
C ASP A 530 12.90 -10.57 2.28
N HIS A 531 13.98 -11.33 2.46
CA HIS A 531 14.90 -11.69 1.38
C HIS A 531 14.18 -12.48 0.27
N ALA A 532 13.39 -13.50 0.63
CA ALA A 532 12.66 -14.34 -0.31
C ALA A 532 11.57 -13.54 -1.07
N ILE A 533 10.85 -12.66 -0.36
CA ILE A 533 9.80 -11.79 -0.91
C ILE A 533 10.40 -10.81 -1.92
N LEU A 534 11.45 -10.06 -1.55
CA LEU A 534 12.11 -9.11 -2.44
C LEU A 534 12.72 -9.82 -3.65
N PHE A 535 13.39 -10.97 -3.46
CA PHE A 535 13.93 -11.77 -4.55
C PHE A 535 12.85 -12.19 -5.54
N SER A 536 11.75 -12.74 -5.04
CA SER A 536 10.62 -13.17 -5.87
C SER A 536 10.03 -12.01 -6.67
N ARG A 537 9.98 -10.80 -6.09
CA ARG A 537 9.51 -9.60 -6.78
C ARG A 537 10.47 -9.17 -7.88
N LEU A 538 11.75 -9.09 -7.60
CA LEU A 538 12.77 -8.67 -8.56
C LEU A 538 12.89 -9.66 -9.74
N VAL A 539 12.83 -10.96 -9.49
CA VAL A 539 12.89 -11.99 -10.56
C VAL A 539 11.69 -11.85 -11.50
N ARG A 540 10.49 -11.72 -10.98
CA ARG A 540 9.28 -11.55 -11.81
C ARG A 540 9.34 -10.28 -12.66
N ASP A 541 9.81 -9.16 -12.10
CA ASP A 541 9.80 -7.86 -12.78
C ASP A 541 10.97 -7.65 -13.74
N LEU A 542 12.11 -8.26 -13.48
CA LEU A 542 13.33 -8.02 -14.25
C LEU A 542 13.65 -9.14 -15.24
N ILE A 543 13.33 -10.39 -14.89
CA ILE A 543 13.61 -11.58 -15.71
C ILE A 543 12.33 -12.11 -16.35
N GLY A 544 11.17 -11.93 -15.70
CA GLY A 544 9.86 -12.40 -16.20
C GLY A 544 9.59 -13.88 -15.91
N LEU A 545 10.31 -14.51 -14.98
CA LEU A 545 10.12 -15.89 -14.59
C LEU A 545 9.11 -16.03 -13.45
N PRO A 546 8.21 -17.04 -13.47
CA PRO A 546 7.34 -17.34 -12.35
C PRO A 546 8.14 -17.75 -11.11
N THR A 547 7.69 -17.32 -9.94
CA THR A 547 8.33 -17.62 -8.66
C THR A 547 7.37 -18.28 -7.69
N ALA A 548 7.92 -18.94 -6.69
CA ALA A 548 7.22 -19.48 -5.54
C ALA A 548 8.04 -19.20 -4.28
N LEU A 549 7.39 -19.19 -3.10
CA LEU A 549 8.09 -19.26 -1.83
C LEU A 549 8.18 -20.71 -1.39
N VAL A 550 9.21 -21.03 -0.63
CA VAL A 550 9.49 -22.37 -0.12
C VAL A 550 9.65 -22.29 1.38
N TYR A 551 8.64 -22.73 2.09
CA TYR A 551 8.68 -22.76 3.55
C TYR A 551 9.25 -24.10 4.06
N TYR A 552 10.31 -24.01 4.82
CA TYR A 552 10.82 -25.05 5.70
C TYR A 552 10.48 -24.70 7.15
N PRO A 553 10.41 -25.68 8.09
CA PRO A 553 10.23 -25.34 9.49
C PRO A 553 11.33 -24.39 10.00
N GLY A 554 10.95 -23.13 10.24
CA GLY A 554 11.85 -22.07 10.69
C GLY A 554 12.69 -21.42 9.60
N HIS A 555 12.29 -21.49 8.32
CA HIS A 555 12.99 -20.79 7.24
C HIS A 555 12.11 -20.61 6.00
N LEU A 556 12.17 -19.44 5.39
CA LEU A 556 11.52 -19.14 4.12
C LEU A 556 12.57 -18.84 3.05
N ALA A 557 12.56 -19.63 1.99
CA ALA A 557 13.35 -19.42 0.79
C ALA A 557 12.46 -19.08 -0.41
N ALA A 558 13.07 -18.77 -1.56
CA ALA A 558 12.36 -18.63 -2.82
C ALA A 558 12.70 -19.78 -3.77
N ALA A 559 11.86 -19.97 -4.78
CA ALA A 559 12.15 -20.85 -5.92
C ALA A 559 11.65 -20.23 -7.23
N VAL A 560 12.30 -20.56 -8.32
CA VAL A 560 12.04 -19.98 -9.65
C VAL A 560 11.72 -21.09 -10.64
N CYS A 561 10.64 -20.93 -11.37
CA CYS A 561 10.32 -21.80 -12.48
C CYS A 561 11.31 -21.53 -13.62
N VAL A 562 12.13 -22.52 -13.94
CA VAL A 562 13.13 -22.42 -15.00
C VAL A 562 12.96 -23.56 -16.00
N ASP A 563 13.08 -23.25 -17.28
CA ASP A 563 13.08 -24.22 -18.37
C ASP A 563 14.48 -24.76 -18.64
N ASP A 564 15.53 -24.05 -18.20
CA ASP A 564 16.92 -24.43 -18.35
C ASP A 564 17.26 -25.62 -17.45
N ASP A 565 18.13 -26.51 -17.94
CA ASP A 565 18.67 -27.59 -17.13
C ASP A 565 19.79 -27.10 -16.20
N ILE A 566 19.36 -26.29 -15.21
CA ILE A 566 20.25 -25.76 -14.17
C ILE A 566 20.37 -26.83 -13.08
N PRO A 567 21.60 -27.29 -12.76
CA PRO A 567 21.80 -28.26 -11.69
C PRO A 567 21.57 -27.63 -10.32
N GLY A 568 21.02 -28.42 -9.40
CA GLY A 568 20.78 -27.98 -8.02
C GLY A 568 19.55 -28.63 -7.41
N ASP A 569 19.15 -28.13 -6.24
CA ASP A 569 17.96 -28.56 -5.54
C ASP A 569 16.71 -27.94 -6.16
N TYR A 570 15.64 -28.72 -6.27
CA TYR A 570 14.41 -28.29 -6.93
C TYR A 570 13.17 -28.98 -6.35
N LEU A 571 12.03 -28.30 -6.52
CA LEU A 571 10.69 -28.83 -6.22
C LEU A 571 9.94 -29.07 -7.53
N VAL A 572 9.05 -30.07 -7.54
CA VAL A 572 8.21 -30.35 -8.71
C VAL A 572 6.75 -30.47 -8.29
N THR A 573 5.90 -29.66 -8.88
CA THR A 573 4.44 -29.78 -8.76
C THR A 573 3.81 -29.85 -10.16
N GLY A 574 2.98 -30.87 -10.40
CA GLY A 574 2.52 -31.18 -11.74
C GLY A 574 3.70 -31.41 -12.70
N ASN A 575 3.75 -30.63 -13.78
CA ASN A 575 4.84 -30.67 -14.78
C ASN A 575 5.83 -29.50 -14.61
N THR A 576 5.73 -28.73 -13.54
CA THR A 576 6.54 -27.52 -13.32
C THR A 576 7.67 -27.80 -12.34
N LYS A 577 8.90 -27.46 -12.75
CA LYS A 577 10.12 -27.54 -11.93
C LYS A 577 10.44 -26.15 -11.38
N TYR A 578 10.60 -26.05 -10.07
CA TYR A 578 11.01 -24.84 -9.36
C TYR A 578 12.40 -25.04 -8.77
N LEU A 579 13.40 -24.32 -9.29
CA LEU A 579 14.76 -24.30 -8.78
C LEU A 579 14.83 -23.49 -7.50
N VAL A 580 15.39 -24.04 -6.42
CA VAL A 580 15.58 -23.31 -5.17
C VAL A 580 16.53 -22.15 -5.38
N CYS A 581 16.15 -20.98 -4.90
CA CYS A 581 16.95 -19.77 -4.89
C CYS A 581 16.78 -19.13 -3.51
N ASP A 582 17.73 -19.39 -2.63
CA ASP A 582 17.69 -18.92 -1.25
C ASP A 582 18.66 -17.74 -1.08
N PRO A 583 18.18 -16.49 -1.12
CA PRO A 583 19.04 -15.31 -1.03
C PRO A 583 19.56 -15.05 0.39
N THR A 584 19.14 -15.83 1.39
CA THR A 584 19.63 -15.76 2.77
C THR A 584 20.98 -16.46 2.94
N ILE A 585 21.33 -17.38 2.03
CA ILE A 585 22.57 -18.16 2.11
C ILE A 585 23.75 -17.33 1.61
N TYR A 586 24.62 -16.92 2.49
CA TYR A 586 25.88 -16.28 2.10
C TYR A 586 26.74 -17.24 1.26
N TYR A 587 27.29 -16.74 0.17
CA TYR A 587 28.02 -17.51 -0.84
C TYR A 587 27.15 -18.59 -1.51
N GLY A 588 25.83 -18.42 -1.43
CA GLY A 588 24.86 -19.29 -2.08
C GLY A 588 24.88 -19.14 -3.60
N GLY A 589 23.86 -19.64 -4.22
CA GLY A 589 23.60 -19.49 -5.64
C GLY A 589 22.34 -20.26 -6.01
N PRO A 590 21.83 -20.07 -7.24
CA PRO A 590 20.68 -20.83 -7.71
C PRO A 590 20.91 -22.33 -7.57
N GLY A 591 19.93 -23.06 -7.09
CA GLY A 591 19.99 -24.51 -6.88
C GLY A 591 20.62 -24.95 -5.55
N LYS A 592 20.82 -24.04 -4.58
CA LYS A 592 21.37 -24.40 -3.27
C LYS A 592 20.35 -24.23 -2.17
N THR A 593 20.12 -25.29 -1.41
CA THR A 593 19.30 -25.30 -0.18
C THR A 593 20.20 -25.01 1.03
N MET A 594 19.70 -24.26 2.01
CA MET A 594 20.38 -24.03 3.28
C MET A 594 20.71 -25.37 3.97
N THR A 595 21.92 -25.53 4.49
CA THR A 595 22.42 -26.81 4.99
C THR A 595 21.51 -27.41 6.08
N GLN A 596 20.98 -26.56 6.98
CA GLN A 596 20.06 -27.01 8.03
C GLN A 596 18.71 -27.50 7.49
N MET A 597 18.36 -27.13 6.25
CA MET A 597 17.09 -27.51 5.59
C MET A 597 17.23 -28.70 4.65
N VAL A 598 18.45 -29.15 4.36
CA VAL A 598 18.69 -30.33 3.51
C VAL A 598 18.01 -31.56 4.08
N GLY A 599 17.22 -32.24 3.24
CA GLY A 599 16.46 -33.43 3.61
C GLY A 599 15.16 -33.17 4.40
N LYS A 600 14.87 -31.93 4.77
CA LYS A 600 13.57 -31.58 5.35
C LYS A 600 12.53 -31.44 4.24
N PRO A 601 11.28 -31.84 4.49
CA PRO A 601 10.19 -31.57 3.58
C PRO A 601 9.83 -30.08 3.62
N ALA A 602 9.30 -29.57 2.51
CA ALA A 602 8.95 -28.16 2.36
C ALA A 602 7.50 -27.99 1.92
N LYS A 603 6.91 -26.84 2.25
CA LYS A 603 5.67 -26.38 1.64
C LYS A 603 6.01 -25.44 0.47
N LEU A 604 5.33 -25.63 -0.66
CA LEU A 604 5.51 -24.80 -1.83
C LEU A 604 4.34 -23.80 -1.95
N ILE A 605 4.65 -22.52 -1.85
CA ILE A 605 3.67 -21.44 -1.86
C ILE A 605 3.73 -20.76 -3.23
N LEU A 606 2.73 -20.96 -4.06
CA LEU A 606 2.71 -20.45 -5.44
C LEU A 606 2.30 -18.97 -5.46
N ILE A 607 3.14 -18.13 -6.07
CA ILE A 607 2.86 -16.71 -6.32
C ILE A 607 2.28 -16.60 -7.74
N LYS A 608 1.01 -16.21 -7.84
CA LYS A 608 0.29 -16.09 -9.13
C LYS A 608 0.24 -14.66 -9.63
#